data_18bf5f81a2859f9fd1ca48dec3033833
#
_entry.id   18bf5f81a2859f9fd1ca48dec3033833
#
_cell.length_a   1.000
_cell.length_b   1.000
_cell.length_c   1.000
_cell.angle_alpha   90.00
_cell.angle_beta   90.00
_cell.angle_gamma   90.00
#
_symmetry.space_group_name_H-M   'P 1'
#
loop_
_entity.id
_entity.type
_entity.pdbx_description
1 polymer ?
#
loop_
_entity_poly.entity_id
_entity_poly.type
_entity_poly.pdbx_seq_one_letter_code
_entity_poly.pdbx_strand_id
1 'polypeptide(L)'
;PVYWETLESEEGKFDFTLVDALIKQADKYKKKLILLWFGLWKNAESAYVPVWMKKNSETYFRVELYGGERVNTISPLCTAAVEKDANAFSRLMEHIRETDENSAVIMVQVENEVGLLGTERDYCAQAEEVFGGSVPEMLLPEQTEKERATWKEAFGDDAEEVFSAWCFASALEQIASAGREKHPLPCLTNVWLKQFPWYPGSYPSGGPVEDMLWVWKAAAPSLFTIGPDIYVPYVSDIMKTYSRPDNPLLIPEVRKDAVTASYALYAFLHFHALCYAPFGVEDLWADQPSDLPAEVIDALKLDPLSFNLSGTKETLGEVYRLLEEIRPLYLKYRGTEHMKCFLKQSDGEQGCYLKFKNYDIEIQYLPRTDGAPAAAGVVFELDENTFLIIGMMCSIRFHTKPGDHRRVDFLTKEAGTFHVGKWVCEQRQNGDEKIVSVLYNMPGCFRIETFKY
;
A
#
# COMPACT_ATOMS: atom_id res chain seq x y z
N PRO A 1 -8.15 11.87 -7.20
CA PRO A 1 -6.94 12.54 -7.69
C PRO A 1 -7.19 14.03 -7.93
N VAL A 2 -6.11 14.82 -7.88
CA VAL A 2 -6.03 16.23 -8.26
C VAL A 2 -5.00 16.32 -9.38
N TYR A 3 -5.41 16.80 -10.54
CA TYR A 3 -4.57 16.86 -11.73
C TYR A 3 -4.00 18.27 -11.88
N TRP A 4 -2.68 18.40 -12.04
CA TRP A 4 -2.04 19.71 -12.19
C TRP A 4 -2.56 20.48 -13.41
N GLU A 5 -2.73 19.79 -14.55
CA GLU A 5 -3.25 20.43 -15.78
C GLU A 5 -4.65 21.05 -15.61
N THR A 6 -5.46 20.53 -14.68
CA THR A 6 -6.78 21.08 -14.37
C THR A 6 -6.69 22.17 -13.31
N LEU A 7 -5.86 21.97 -12.29
CA LEU A 7 -5.70 22.91 -11.18
C LEU A 7 -5.04 24.23 -11.66
N GLU A 8 -4.09 24.17 -12.62
CA GLU A 8 -3.35 25.32 -13.16
C GLU A 8 -3.35 25.28 -14.70
N SER A 9 -4.53 25.33 -15.30
CA SER A 9 -4.69 25.31 -16.78
C SER A 9 -4.02 26.47 -17.49
N GLU A 10 -3.94 27.63 -16.83
CA GLU A 10 -3.16 28.81 -17.23
C GLU A 10 -2.10 29.09 -16.15
N GLU A 11 -0.86 29.35 -16.57
CA GLU A 11 0.26 29.58 -15.67
C GLU A 11 -0.05 30.67 -14.62
N GLY A 12 0.09 30.33 -13.35
CA GLY A 12 -0.17 31.19 -12.20
C GLY A 12 -1.64 31.40 -11.84
N LYS A 13 -2.59 30.72 -12.53
CA LYS A 13 -4.02 30.78 -12.22
C LYS A 13 -4.51 29.42 -11.74
N PHE A 14 -4.93 29.36 -10.49
CA PHE A 14 -5.33 28.13 -9.82
C PHE A 14 -6.85 28.01 -9.68
N ASP A 15 -7.40 26.85 -10.02
CA ASP A 15 -8.81 26.48 -9.83
C ASP A 15 -8.92 25.33 -8.82
N PHE A 16 -9.43 25.63 -7.65
CA PHE A 16 -9.61 24.66 -6.55
C PHE A 16 -11.02 24.07 -6.47
N THR A 17 -11.88 24.32 -7.47
CA THR A 17 -13.28 23.87 -7.45
C THR A 17 -13.43 22.36 -7.16
N LEU A 18 -12.57 21.53 -7.77
CA LEU A 18 -12.57 20.08 -7.53
C LEU A 18 -12.17 19.76 -6.08
N VAL A 19 -11.16 20.41 -5.54
CA VAL A 19 -10.66 20.18 -4.17
C VAL A 19 -11.73 20.53 -3.15
N ASP A 20 -12.40 21.68 -3.31
CA ASP A 20 -13.51 22.11 -2.46
C ASP A 20 -14.67 21.12 -2.49
N ALA A 21 -15.00 20.60 -3.69
CA ALA A 21 -16.06 19.61 -3.84
C ALA A 21 -15.72 18.29 -3.13
N LEU A 22 -14.46 17.83 -3.19
CA LEU A 22 -14.00 16.62 -2.52
C LEU A 22 -14.04 16.80 -0.98
N ILE A 23 -13.54 17.91 -0.45
CA ILE A 23 -13.57 18.22 0.98
C ILE A 23 -15.03 18.27 1.47
N LYS A 24 -15.90 18.99 0.76
CA LYS A 24 -17.34 19.07 1.11
C LYS A 24 -18.04 17.72 1.10
N GLN A 25 -17.70 16.83 0.15
CA GLN A 25 -18.26 15.48 0.14
C GLN A 25 -17.76 14.64 1.32
N ALA A 26 -16.46 14.71 1.62
CA ALA A 26 -15.88 14.01 2.75
C ALA A 26 -16.55 14.42 4.07
N ASP A 27 -16.75 15.71 4.29
CA ASP A 27 -17.45 16.24 5.47
C ASP A 27 -18.90 15.74 5.54
N LYS A 28 -19.62 15.81 4.42
CA LYS A 28 -21.01 15.35 4.34
C LYS A 28 -21.15 13.89 4.76
N TYR A 29 -20.21 13.03 4.34
CA TYR A 29 -20.23 11.59 4.62
C TYR A 29 -19.37 11.20 5.82
N LYS A 30 -18.79 12.16 6.54
CA LYS A 30 -17.89 11.94 7.70
C LYS A 30 -16.73 10.98 7.35
N LYS A 31 -16.15 11.13 6.17
CA LYS A 31 -15.01 10.35 5.69
C LYS A 31 -13.74 11.19 5.72
N LYS A 32 -12.59 10.52 5.75
CA LYS A 32 -11.29 11.14 5.62
C LYS A 32 -10.78 10.93 4.19
N LEU A 33 -9.95 11.86 3.72
CA LEU A 33 -9.39 11.86 2.38
C LEU A 33 -7.87 11.71 2.44
N ILE A 34 -7.36 10.88 1.55
CA ILE A 34 -5.98 10.95 1.08
C ILE A 34 -6.08 11.48 -0.34
N LEU A 35 -5.61 12.70 -0.57
CA LEU A 35 -5.61 13.27 -1.92
C LEU A 35 -4.40 12.75 -2.70
N LEU A 36 -4.58 12.54 -4.00
CA LEU A 36 -3.50 12.13 -4.91
C LEU A 36 -3.15 13.33 -5.78
N TRP A 37 -1.91 13.83 -5.67
CA TRP A 37 -1.37 14.87 -6.52
C TRP A 37 -0.69 14.27 -7.75
N PHE A 38 -1.27 14.46 -8.93
CA PHE A 38 -0.68 14.08 -10.21
C PHE A 38 -0.09 15.34 -10.86
N GLY A 39 1.19 15.55 -10.54
CA GLY A 39 1.98 16.70 -10.97
C GLY A 39 2.85 16.37 -12.18
N LEU A 40 4.17 16.31 -11.98
CA LEU A 40 5.15 16.03 -13.04
C LEU A 40 5.05 14.59 -13.57
N TRP A 41 4.75 13.61 -12.70
CA TRP A 41 4.85 12.20 -13.08
C TRP A 41 3.63 11.38 -12.66
N LYS A 42 3.13 10.59 -13.60
CA LYS A 42 2.18 9.52 -13.37
C LYS A 42 2.48 8.35 -14.30
N ASN A 43 2.63 7.13 -13.72
CA ASN A 43 2.94 5.90 -14.44
C ASN A 43 4.19 6.07 -15.33
N ALA A 44 5.27 6.63 -14.75
CA ALA A 44 6.52 6.95 -15.43
C ALA A 44 6.40 7.95 -16.60
N GLU A 45 5.31 8.67 -16.74
CA GLU A 45 5.08 9.67 -17.79
C GLU A 45 4.65 11.03 -17.24
N SER A 46 4.92 12.11 -17.98
CA SER A 46 4.49 13.48 -17.65
C SER A 46 3.21 13.87 -18.40
N ALA A 47 2.16 13.03 -18.24
CA ALA A 47 0.91 13.20 -18.96
C ALA A 47 0.02 14.33 -18.39
N TYR A 48 0.08 14.58 -17.08
CA TYR A 48 -0.79 15.51 -16.37
C TYR A 48 -0.20 16.89 -16.11
N VAL A 49 0.97 17.19 -16.65
CA VAL A 49 1.53 18.55 -16.61
C VAL A 49 0.68 19.50 -17.46
N PRO A 50 0.55 20.79 -17.10
CA PRO A 50 -0.24 21.76 -17.85
C PRO A 50 0.18 21.91 -19.31
N VAL A 51 -0.78 22.29 -20.17
CA VAL A 51 -0.55 22.46 -21.62
C VAL A 51 0.53 23.50 -21.92
N TRP A 52 0.62 24.56 -21.12
CA TRP A 52 1.65 25.57 -21.28
C TRP A 52 3.07 25.01 -21.05
N MET A 53 3.23 24.06 -20.14
CA MET A 53 4.49 23.33 -19.91
C MET A 53 4.78 22.35 -21.06
N LYS A 54 3.78 21.57 -21.50
CA LYS A 54 3.92 20.62 -22.63
C LYS A 54 4.42 21.34 -23.91
N LYS A 55 4.00 22.56 -24.14
CA LYS A 55 4.38 23.35 -25.30
C LYS A 55 5.78 23.98 -25.26
N ASN A 56 6.43 23.96 -24.10
CA ASN A 56 7.75 24.58 -23.90
C ASN A 56 8.80 23.51 -23.53
N SER A 57 9.04 22.60 -24.45
CA SER A 57 9.98 21.46 -24.23
C SER A 57 11.47 21.89 -24.21
N GLU A 58 11.79 23.11 -24.58
CA GLU A 58 13.15 23.66 -24.44
C GLU A 58 13.46 24.01 -22.99
N THR A 59 12.52 24.65 -22.29
CA THR A 59 12.65 25.00 -20.88
C THR A 59 12.41 23.76 -19.99
N TYR A 60 11.38 22.96 -20.32
CA TYR A 60 10.96 21.79 -19.56
C TYR A 60 11.40 20.52 -20.30
N PHE A 61 12.71 20.27 -20.25
CA PHE A 61 13.32 19.20 -21.05
C PHE A 61 12.93 17.81 -20.54
N ARG A 62 12.91 16.89 -21.49
CA ARG A 62 12.52 15.47 -21.29
C ARG A 62 13.74 14.62 -21.06
N VAL A 63 13.50 13.47 -20.45
CA VAL A 63 14.46 12.38 -20.34
C VAL A 63 14.89 11.91 -21.73
N GLU A 64 16.18 11.70 -21.90
CA GLU A 64 16.77 11.12 -23.12
C GLU A 64 17.23 9.69 -22.86
N LEU A 65 16.87 8.77 -23.77
CA LEU A 65 17.39 7.41 -23.80
C LEU A 65 18.86 7.40 -24.23
N TYR A 66 19.55 6.29 -23.95
CA TYR A 66 20.87 6.08 -24.55
C TYR A 66 20.77 6.11 -26.08
N GLY A 67 21.31 7.14 -26.70
CA GLY A 67 21.17 7.38 -28.14
C GLY A 67 20.44 8.66 -28.51
N GLY A 68 19.88 9.40 -27.52
CA GLY A 68 19.33 10.75 -27.69
C GLY A 68 17.85 10.80 -28.06
N GLU A 69 17.13 9.69 -28.11
CA GLU A 69 15.68 9.68 -28.25
C GLU A 69 15.03 10.17 -26.94
N ARG A 70 14.02 11.02 -27.04
CA ARG A 70 13.29 11.57 -25.88
C ARG A 70 12.02 10.79 -25.60
N VAL A 71 11.77 10.53 -24.33
CA VAL A 71 10.52 9.92 -23.84
C VAL A 71 9.56 10.95 -23.26
N ASN A 72 8.28 10.57 -23.06
CA ASN A 72 7.27 11.47 -22.51
C ASN A 72 7.38 11.66 -20.98
N THR A 73 8.60 11.80 -20.47
CA THR A 73 8.88 12.00 -19.04
C THR A 73 9.75 13.24 -18.91
N ILE A 74 9.32 14.24 -18.15
CA ILE A 74 10.16 15.40 -17.83
C ILE A 74 11.30 14.90 -16.94
N SER A 75 12.53 15.33 -17.24
CA SER A 75 13.69 14.93 -16.45
C SER A 75 13.56 15.39 -14.99
N PRO A 76 13.84 14.54 -14.00
CA PRO A 76 13.88 14.96 -12.59
C PRO A 76 15.00 16.00 -12.33
N LEU A 77 15.94 16.16 -13.25
CA LEU A 77 16.97 17.19 -13.21
C LEU A 77 16.54 18.51 -13.88
N CYS A 78 15.32 18.60 -14.42
CA CYS A 78 14.75 19.82 -14.93
C CYS A 78 14.26 20.72 -13.78
N THR A 79 15.20 21.44 -13.13
CA THR A 79 14.92 22.29 -11.96
C THR A 79 13.74 23.23 -12.21
N ALA A 80 13.66 23.82 -13.41
CA ALA A 80 12.55 24.71 -13.76
C ALA A 80 11.17 24.03 -13.69
N ALA A 81 11.07 22.75 -14.06
CA ALA A 81 9.82 21.99 -13.97
C ALA A 81 9.50 21.62 -12.52
N VAL A 82 10.50 21.14 -11.77
CA VAL A 82 10.35 20.77 -10.35
C VAL A 82 9.94 21.96 -9.50
N GLU A 83 10.52 23.16 -9.73
CA GLU A 83 10.14 24.39 -9.04
C GLU A 83 8.68 24.81 -9.36
N LYS A 84 8.21 24.62 -10.58
CA LYS A 84 6.81 24.91 -10.94
C LYS A 84 5.84 23.95 -10.26
N ASP A 85 6.16 22.66 -10.22
CA ASP A 85 5.34 21.68 -9.50
C ASP A 85 5.34 21.95 -7.99
N ALA A 86 6.51 22.18 -7.38
CA ALA A 86 6.63 22.55 -5.98
C ALA A 86 5.78 23.78 -5.63
N ASN A 87 5.73 24.78 -6.52
CA ASN A 87 4.87 25.94 -6.36
C ASN A 87 3.38 25.54 -6.45
N ALA A 88 2.98 24.78 -7.46
CA ALA A 88 1.58 24.36 -7.64
C ALA A 88 1.10 23.49 -6.47
N PHE A 89 1.93 22.52 -6.03
CA PHE A 89 1.65 21.70 -4.86
C PHE A 89 1.57 22.54 -3.58
N SER A 90 2.46 23.52 -3.39
CA SER A 90 2.39 24.41 -2.23
C SER A 90 1.11 25.24 -2.19
N ARG A 91 0.61 25.69 -3.36
CA ARG A 91 -0.68 26.41 -3.47
C ARG A 91 -1.86 25.49 -3.13
N LEU A 92 -1.84 24.23 -3.55
CA LEU A 92 -2.82 23.23 -3.16
C LEU A 92 -2.83 23.06 -1.63
N MET A 93 -1.67 22.87 -1.02
CA MET A 93 -1.55 22.64 0.43
C MET A 93 -1.96 23.89 1.23
N GLU A 94 -1.64 25.09 0.77
CA GLU A 94 -2.11 26.34 1.37
C GLU A 94 -3.64 26.44 1.32
N HIS A 95 -4.25 26.13 0.18
CA HIS A 95 -5.70 26.13 0.00
C HIS A 95 -6.40 25.13 0.92
N ILE A 96 -5.89 23.88 1.04
CA ILE A 96 -6.43 22.87 1.97
C ILE A 96 -6.38 23.40 3.41
N ARG A 97 -5.27 23.99 3.84
CA ARG A 97 -5.16 24.56 5.20
C ARG A 97 -6.22 25.64 5.46
N GLU A 98 -6.56 26.45 4.46
CA GLU A 98 -7.48 27.58 4.57
C GLU A 98 -8.95 27.16 4.51
N THR A 99 -9.27 26.05 3.83
CA THR A 99 -10.65 25.65 3.52
C THR A 99 -11.14 24.39 4.21
N ASP A 100 -10.24 23.51 4.65
CA ASP A 100 -10.58 22.23 5.31
C ASP A 100 -10.75 22.39 6.83
N GLU A 101 -11.82 23.06 7.24
CA GLU A 101 -12.11 23.36 8.65
C GLU A 101 -12.25 22.11 9.54
N ASN A 102 -12.66 20.97 8.96
CA ASN A 102 -12.94 19.73 9.71
C ASN A 102 -11.79 18.71 9.59
N SER A 103 -10.68 19.09 9.00
CA SER A 103 -9.54 18.21 8.77
C SER A 103 -9.95 16.91 8.06
N ALA A 104 -10.75 17.05 6.99
CA ALA A 104 -11.17 15.94 6.15
C ALA A 104 -9.97 15.31 5.43
N VAL A 105 -9.04 16.14 4.91
CA VAL A 105 -7.79 15.69 4.29
C VAL A 105 -6.78 15.34 5.39
N ILE A 106 -6.33 14.10 5.41
CA ILE A 106 -5.41 13.59 6.45
C ILE A 106 -4.01 13.29 5.93
N MET A 107 -3.86 13.19 4.61
CA MET A 107 -2.59 12.85 3.96
C MET A 107 -2.67 13.21 2.48
N VAL A 108 -1.53 13.43 1.83
CA VAL A 108 -1.46 13.64 0.37
C VAL A 108 -0.40 12.73 -0.22
N GLN A 109 -0.77 12.02 -1.29
CA GLN A 109 0.20 11.33 -2.14
C GLN A 109 0.80 12.33 -3.12
N VAL A 110 2.11 12.39 -3.17
CA VAL A 110 2.88 13.26 -4.07
C VAL A 110 3.37 12.42 -5.23
N GLU A 111 2.93 12.77 -6.44
CA GLU A 111 3.16 12.02 -7.67
C GLU A 111 2.54 10.62 -7.67
N ASN A 112 2.72 9.87 -8.77
CA ASN A 112 2.22 8.51 -8.89
C ASN A 112 3.17 7.65 -9.72
N GLU A 113 3.67 6.55 -9.12
CA GLU A 113 4.47 5.53 -9.80
C GLU A 113 5.60 6.13 -10.63
N VAL A 114 6.42 6.95 -9.98
CA VAL A 114 7.54 7.64 -10.59
C VAL A 114 8.67 6.69 -10.98
N GLY A 115 9.45 7.09 -11.98
CA GLY A 115 10.59 6.34 -12.49
C GLY A 115 10.67 6.40 -14.01
N LEU A 116 11.52 5.58 -14.63
CA LEU A 116 11.76 5.55 -16.07
C LEU A 116 11.44 4.18 -16.65
N LEU A 117 10.65 4.15 -17.71
CA LEU A 117 10.43 2.97 -18.55
C LEU A 117 11.30 3.01 -19.79
N GLY A 118 11.86 1.86 -20.19
CA GLY A 118 12.69 1.72 -21.38
C GLY A 118 14.16 2.14 -21.21
N THR A 119 14.53 2.65 -20.04
CA THR A 119 15.90 3.05 -19.72
C THR A 119 16.17 2.93 -18.23
N GLU A 120 17.40 2.69 -17.85
CA GLU A 120 17.81 2.62 -16.45
C GLU A 120 18.04 4.01 -15.83
N ARG A 121 18.42 5.02 -16.64
CA ARG A 121 18.59 6.42 -16.22
C ARG A 121 18.32 7.40 -17.36
N ASP A 122 18.27 8.67 -17.01
CA ASP A 122 18.31 9.77 -17.96
C ASP A 122 19.74 9.93 -18.54
N TYR A 123 19.84 10.14 -19.86
CA TYR A 123 21.08 10.38 -20.61
C TYR A 123 21.15 11.78 -21.22
N CYS A 124 20.28 12.72 -20.80
CA CYS A 124 20.41 14.10 -21.24
C CYS A 124 21.74 14.72 -20.75
N ALA A 125 22.15 15.83 -21.35
CA ALA A 125 23.44 16.46 -21.07
C ALA A 125 23.63 16.79 -19.58
N GLN A 126 22.57 17.25 -18.91
CA GLN A 126 22.58 17.54 -17.47
C GLN A 126 22.76 16.26 -16.64
N ALA A 127 22.08 15.18 -17.04
CA ALA A 127 22.21 13.90 -16.36
C ALA A 127 23.60 13.30 -16.51
N GLU A 128 24.21 13.42 -17.69
CA GLU A 128 25.61 12.99 -17.91
C GLU A 128 26.59 13.78 -17.04
N GLU A 129 26.40 15.09 -16.91
CA GLU A 129 27.25 15.93 -16.05
C GLU A 129 27.14 15.50 -14.59
N VAL A 130 25.92 15.33 -14.06
CA VAL A 130 25.69 14.96 -12.66
C VAL A 130 26.14 13.52 -12.38
N PHE A 131 25.89 12.58 -13.30
CA PHE A 131 26.33 11.19 -13.17
C PHE A 131 27.85 11.04 -13.22
N GLY A 132 28.54 11.89 -14.00
CA GLY A 132 30.00 11.98 -14.02
C GLY A 132 30.62 12.62 -12.76
N GLY A 133 29.80 13.23 -11.92
CA GLY A 133 30.23 13.90 -10.68
C GLY A 133 30.32 12.93 -9.49
N SER A 134 30.50 13.51 -8.29
CA SER A 134 30.59 12.77 -7.05
C SER A 134 29.22 12.41 -6.49
N VAL A 135 29.12 11.22 -5.88
CA VAL A 135 27.91 10.79 -5.15
C VAL A 135 27.70 11.69 -3.91
N PRO A 136 26.45 12.10 -3.61
CA PRO A 136 26.13 12.80 -2.37
C PRO A 136 26.56 11.99 -1.13
N GLU A 137 27.19 12.66 -0.15
CA GLU A 137 27.76 12.00 1.04
C GLU A 137 26.75 11.10 1.77
N MET A 138 25.46 11.51 1.82
CA MET A 138 24.40 10.74 2.48
C MET A 138 24.12 9.37 1.86
N LEU A 139 24.53 9.14 0.62
CA LEU A 139 24.35 7.86 -0.08
C LEU A 139 25.60 6.97 -0.05
N LEU A 140 26.74 7.51 0.38
CA LEU A 140 27.98 6.74 0.36
C LEU A 140 27.97 5.65 1.43
N PRO A 141 28.34 4.41 1.11
CA PRO A 141 28.58 3.35 2.09
C PRO A 141 29.63 3.79 3.12
N GLU A 142 29.46 3.42 4.40
CA GLU A 142 30.33 3.83 5.51
C GLU A 142 31.83 3.52 5.30
N GLN A 143 32.13 2.53 4.47
CA GLN A 143 33.50 2.06 4.17
C GLN A 143 34.13 2.70 2.92
N THR A 144 33.39 3.56 2.22
CA THR A 144 33.91 4.25 1.03
C THR A 144 34.78 5.42 1.44
N GLU A 145 35.98 5.61 0.82
CA GLU A 145 36.73 6.84 0.95
C GLU A 145 35.85 8.01 0.46
N LYS A 146 35.33 8.79 1.41
CA LYS A 146 34.21 9.74 1.26
C LYS A 146 34.49 10.92 0.30
N GLU A 147 35.76 11.16 -0.05
CA GLU A 147 36.12 12.31 -0.85
C GLU A 147 36.21 11.95 -2.35
N ARG A 148 35.10 12.01 -3.10
CA ARG A 148 35.02 11.96 -4.57
C ARG A 148 34.71 10.63 -5.25
N ALA A 149 34.07 9.67 -4.58
CA ALA A 149 33.61 8.49 -5.32
C ALA A 149 32.57 8.87 -6.39
N THR A 150 32.77 8.42 -7.62
CA THR A 150 31.76 8.49 -8.68
C THR A 150 30.68 7.45 -8.44
N TRP A 151 29.52 7.59 -9.12
CA TRP A 151 28.41 6.64 -9.01
C TRP A 151 28.83 5.21 -9.32
N LYS A 152 29.65 5.02 -10.38
CA LYS A 152 30.17 3.69 -10.77
C LYS A 152 31.14 3.09 -9.75
N GLU A 153 31.99 3.92 -9.14
CA GLU A 153 32.91 3.46 -8.09
C GLU A 153 32.19 3.07 -6.82
N ALA A 154 31.11 3.79 -6.47
CA ALA A 154 30.35 3.53 -5.26
C ALA A 154 29.39 2.35 -5.38
N PHE A 155 28.70 2.19 -6.53
CA PHE A 155 27.56 1.28 -6.68
C PHE A 155 27.72 0.24 -7.80
N GLY A 156 28.82 0.27 -8.58
CA GLY A 156 29.08 -0.74 -9.61
C GLY A 156 27.96 -0.86 -10.64
N ASP A 157 27.37 -2.04 -10.73
CA ASP A 157 26.29 -2.35 -11.71
C ASP A 157 24.96 -1.70 -11.35
N ASP A 158 24.74 -1.34 -10.09
CA ASP A 158 23.50 -0.68 -9.64
C ASP A 158 23.54 0.86 -9.80
N ALA A 159 24.67 1.41 -10.25
CA ALA A 159 24.93 2.86 -10.27
C ALA A 159 23.86 3.65 -11.03
N GLU A 160 23.38 3.17 -12.15
CA GLU A 160 22.39 3.83 -12.99
C GLU A 160 21.02 3.93 -12.26
N GLU A 161 20.56 2.85 -11.65
CA GLU A 161 19.28 2.84 -10.95
C GLU A 161 19.35 3.64 -9.64
N VAL A 162 20.44 3.54 -8.88
CA VAL A 162 20.69 4.34 -7.67
C VAL A 162 20.70 5.83 -8.00
N PHE A 163 21.36 6.21 -9.11
CA PHE A 163 21.35 7.60 -9.61
C PHE A 163 19.94 8.08 -9.95
N SER A 164 19.18 7.28 -10.71
CA SER A 164 17.80 7.60 -11.06
C SER A 164 16.93 7.74 -9.81
N ALA A 165 17.06 6.82 -8.84
CA ALA A 165 16.33 6.87 -7.58
C ALA A 165 16.65 8.15 -6.78
N TRP A 166 17.92 8.56 -6.74
CA TRP A 166 18.31 9.80 -6.10
C TRP A 166 17.74 11.03 -6.82
N CYS A 167 17.77 11.06 -8.15
CA CYS A 167 17.21 12.17 -8.92
C CYS A 167 15.71 12.35 -8.65
N PHE A 168 14.92 11.29 -8.76
CA PHE A 168 13.48 11.34 -8.48
C PHE A 168 13.18 11.66 -7.01
N ALA A 169 13.85 11.00 -6.07
CA ALA A 169 13.65 11.24 -4.65
C ALA A 169 13.97 12.70 -4.28
N SER A 170 15.05 13.27 -4.80
CA SER A 170 15.44 14.66 -4.55
C SER A 170 14.45 15.66 -5.15
N ALA A 171 13.88 15.36 -6.31
CA ALA A 171 12.84 16.17 -6.91
C ALA A 171 11.53 16.11 -6.10
N LEU A 172 11.11 14.92 -5.67
CA LEU A 172 9.93 14.77 -4.81
C LEU A 172 10.12 15.42 -3.44
N GLU A 173 11.34 15.39 -2.88
CA GLU A 173 11.64 16.13 -1.66
C GLU A 173 11.37 17.63 -1.80
N GLN A 174 11.79 18.23 -2.92
CA GLN A 174 11.53 19.66 -3.17
C GLN A 174 10.03 19.96 -3.24
N ILE A 175 9.26 19.08 -3.93
CA ILE A 175 7.81 19.25 -4.06
C ILE A 175 7.13 19.04 -2.70
N ALA A 176 7.41 17.93 -2.03
CA ALA A 176 6.78 17.56 -0.76
C ALA A 176 7.11 18.57 0.34
N SER A 177 8.37 18.99 0.47
CA SER A 177 8.79 19.97 1.50
C SER A 177 8.12 21.32 1.28
N ALA A 178 8.06 21.82 0.03
CA ALA A 178 7.39 23.08 -0.29
C ALA A 178 5.90 23.08 0.09
N GLY A 179 5.20 21.97 -0.15
CA GLY A 179 3.81 21.81 0.27
C GLY A 179 3.67 21.73 1.80
N ARG A 180 4.53 20.95 2.46
CA ARG A 180 4.50 20.78 3.93
C ARG A 180 4.85 22.06 4.70
N GLU A 181 5.65 22.95 4.13
CA GLU A 181 5.87 24.30 4.68
C GLU A 181 4.57 25.10 4.78
N LYS A 182 3.62 24.89 3.85
CA LYS A 182 2.31 25.55 3.85
C LYS A 182 1.31 24.86 4.76
N HIS A 183 1.27 23.54 4.72
CA HIS A 183 0.41 22.72 5.56
C HIS A 183 1.10 21.39 5.91
N PRO A 184 1.43 21.11 7.19
CA PRO A 184 2.28 19.99 7.59
C PRO A 184 1.54 18.63 7.60
N LEU A 185 0.71 18.36 6.58
CA LEU A 185 0.11 17.05 6.40
C LEU A 185 1.18 16.01 6.08
N PRO A 186 1.03 14.76 6.53
CA PRO A 186 1.87 13.67 6.07
C PRO A 186 1.79 13.54 4.54
N CYS A 187 2.94 13.40 3.88
CA CYS A 187 3.04 13.11 2.47
C CYS A 187 3.48 11.67 2.25
N LEU A 188 2.96 11.01 1.23
CA LEU A 188 3.44 9.71 0.76
C LEU A 188 3.72 9.77 -0.73
N THR A 189 4.42 8.77 -1.25
CA THR A 189 4.43 8.41 -2.67
C THR A 189 4.16 6.93 -2.82
N ASN A 190 3.73 6.48 -4.00
CA ASN A 190 3.50 5.08 -4.31
C ASN A 190 4.56 4.52 -5.25
N VAL A 191 4.57 3.22 -5.40
CA VAL A 191 5.55 2.52 -6.22
C VAL A 191 4.92 1.44 -7.07
N TRP A 192 5.21 1.50 -8.36
CA TRP A 192 5.07 0.38 -9.28
C TRP A 192 6.21 -0.62 -8.99
N LEU A 193 5.84 -1.82 -8.53
CA LEU A 193 6.78 -2.85 -8.09
C LEU A 193 7.71 -3.33 -9.21
N LYS A 194 8.88 -3.84 -8.82
CA LYS A 194 9.70 -4.63 -9.74
C LYS A 194 8.89 -5.75 -10.36
N GLN A 195 9.07 -5.97 -11.65
CA GLN A 195 8.40 -7.07 -12.37
C GLN A 195 9.35 -7.66 -13.42
N PHE A 196 9.01 -8.88 -13.85
CA PHE A 196 9.76 -9.57 -14.89
C PHE A 196 9.88 -8.69 -16.17
N PRO A 197 11.06 -8.61 -16.81
CA PRO A 197 12.27 -9.42 -16.61
C PRO A 197 13.30 -8.88 -15.60
N TRP A 198 12.91 -8.06 -14.63
CA TRP A 198 13.65 -7.66 -13.43
C TRP A 198 14.85 -6.71 -13.64
N TYR A 199 15.05 -6.14 -14.82
CA TYR A 199 16.08 -5.13 -15.05
C TYR A 199 15.49 -3.70 -15.02
N PRO A 200 16.26 -2.68 -14.58
CA PRO A 200 15.81 -1.29 -14.56
C PRO A 200 15.32 -0.84 -15.94
N GLY A 201 14.16 -0.16 -15.98
CA GLY A 201 13.50 0.21 -17.23
C GLY A 201 12.50 -0.83 -17.76
N SER A 202 12.53 -2.10 -17.28
CA SER A 202 11.42 -3.04 -17.49
C SER A 202 10.27 -2.82 -16.48
N TYR A 203 10.57 -2.13 -15.40
CA TYR A 203 9.71 -1.48 -14.44
C TYR A 203 10.24 -0.03 -14.30
N PRO A 204 9.51 0.90 -13.66
CA PRO A 204 9.97 2.28 -13.51
C PRO A 204 11.30 2.37 -12.74
N SER A 205 12.41 2.48 -13.47
CA SER A 205 13.76 2.61 -12.91
C SER A 205 13.89 3.89 -12.10
N GLY A 206 14.48 3.81 -10.94
CA GLY A 206 14.60 4.92 -10.02
C GLY A 206 13.36 5.18 -9.17
N GLY A 207 12.25 4.46 -9.38
CA GLY A 207 11.12 4.45 -8.46
C GLY A 207 11.51 3.84 -7.11
N PRO A 208 10.67 4.00 -6.06
CA PRO A 208 10.97 3.52 -4.72
C PRO A 208 10.73 2.00 -4.56
N VAL A 209 11.26 1.21 -5.50
CA VAL A 209 11.26 -0.25 -5.42
C VAL A 209 12.09 -0.75 -4.23
N GLU A 210 11.92 -2.02 -3.86
CA GLU A 210 12.51 -2.63 -2.66
C GLU A 210 13.99 -2.28 -2.47
N ASP A 211 14.79 -2.45 -3.52
CA ASP A 211 16.25 -2.23 -3.48
C ASP A 211 16.62 -0.75 -3.42
N MET A 212 15.72 0.16 -3.79
CA MET A 212 15.94 1.61 -3.81
C MET A 212 15.33 2.33 -2.60
N LEU A 213 14.60 1.65 -1.71
CA LEU A 213 13.98 2.28 -0.53
C LEU A 213 14.96 3.08 0.32
N TRP A 214 16.19 2.60 0.48
CA TRP A 214 17.20 3.29 1.27
C TRP A 214 17.62 4.64 0.65
N VAL A 215 17.69 4.73 -0.68
CA VAL A 215 17.97 5.98 -1.40
C VAL A 215 16.83 6.98 -1.16
N TRP A 216 15.59 6.50 -1.33
CA TRP A 216 14.41 7.33 -1.13
C TRP A 216 14.27 7.84 0.29
N LYS A 217 14.56 7.00 1.31
CA LYS A 217 14.55 7.43 2.71
C LYS A 217 15.64 8.44 3.03
N ALA A 218 16.79 8.36 2.37
CA ALA A 218 17.86 9.34 2.53
C ALA A 218 17.57 10.66 1.83
N ALA A 219 17.07 10.60 0.57
CA ALA A 219 16.94 11.77 -0.30
C ALA A 219 15.58 12.48 -0.22
N ALA A 220 14.53 11.81 0.28
CA ALA A 220 13.18 12.37 0.41
C ALA A 220 12.61 12.23 1.85
N PRO A 221 13.25 12.84 2.87
CA PRO A 221 12.84 12.73 4.27
C PRO A 221 11.47 13.36 4.57
N SER A 222 10.95 14.23 3.71
CA SER A 222 9.60 14.78 3.85
C SER A 222 8.49 13.78 3.57
N LEU A 223 8.80 12.64 2.95
CA LEU A 223 7.83 11.56 2.74
C LEU A 223 7.69 10.72 4.00
N PHE A 224 6.49 10.72 4.57
CA PHE A 224 6.15 9.94 5.75
C PHE A 224 6.24 8.43 5.50
N THR A 225 5.72 7.99 4.35
CA THR A 225 5.76 6.57 3.94
C THR A 225 5.79 6.43 2.42
N ILE A 226 6.22 5.26 1.97
CA ILE A 226 6.20 4.81 0.58
C ILE A 226 5.25 3.62 0.52
N GLY A 227 4.22 3.70 -0.33
CA GLY A 227 3.15 2.72 -0.43
C GLY A 227 3.30 1.85 -1.68
N PRO A 228 3.29 0.50 -1.55
CA PRO A 228 3.34 -0.39 -2.71
C PRO A 228 1.98 -0.53 -3.40
N ASP A 229 1.97 -0.55 -4.74
CA ASP A 229 0.81 -0.89 -5.56
C ASP A 229 0.83 -2.39 -5.86
N ILE A 230 -0.11 -3.14 -5.27
CA ILE A 230 0.03 -4.59 -5.18
C ILE A 230 -0.99 -5.31 -6.06
N TYR A 231 -0.58 -5.66 -7.27
CA TYR A 231 -1.37 -6.45 -8.22
C TYR A 231 -0.82 -7.88 -8.43
N VAL A 232 0.22 -8.24 -7.69
CA VAL A 232 0.89 -9.56 -7.74
C VAL A 232 0.24 -10.55 -6.78
N PRO A 233 0.39 -11.87 -6.98
CA PRO A 233 -0.21 -12.88 -6.09
C PRO A 233 0.51 -13.03 -4.72
N TYR A 234 1.79 -12.60 -4.61
CA TYR A 234 2.61 -12.70 -3.38
C TYR A 234 2.48 -11.44 -2.50
N VAL A 235 1.23 -11.04 -2.23
CA VAL A 235 0.87 -9.80 -1.52
C VAL A 235 1.53 -9.70 -0.14
N SER A 236 1.58 -10.81 0.62
CA SER A 236 2.16 -10.82 1.97
C SER A 236 3.65 -10.49 1.98
N ASP A 237 4.40 -10.93 0.98
CA ASP A 237 5.85 -10.64 0.88
C ASP A 237 6.08 -9.15 0.62
N ILE A 238 5.27 -8.56 -0.27
CA ILE A 238 5.33 -7.12 -0.53
C ILE A 238 4.96 -6.32 0.74
N MET A 239 3.87 -6.70 1.44
CA MET A 239 3.51 -6.06 2.70
C MET A 239 4.66 -6.10 3.72
N LYS A 240 5.35 -7.24 3.82
CA LYS A 240 6.48 -7.42 4.72
C LYS A 240 7.65 -6.51 4.35
N THR A 241 7.99 -6.41 3.07
CA THR A 241 9.06 -5.56 2.56
C THR A 241 8.84 -4.09 2.87
N TYR A 242 7.61 -3.60 2.66
CA TYR A 242 7.27 -2.19 2.87
C TYR A 242 6.82 -1.85 4.30
N SER A 243 6.62 -2.85 5.18
CA SER A 243 6.31 -2.65 6.60
C SER A 243 7.61 -2.58 7.43
N ARG A 244 8.13 -1.37 7.62
CA ARG A 244 9.40 -1.11 8.31
C ARG A 244 9.22 -0.08 9.42
N PRO A 245 10.12 -0.01 10.42
CA PRO A 245 10.05 1.02 11.46
C PRO A 245 10.08 2.45 10.90
N ASP A 246 10.80 2.66 9.79
CA ASP A 246 10.92 3.93 9.07
C ASP A 246 9.91 4.09 7.92
N ASN A 247 9.06 3.09 7.70
CA ASN A 247 8.06 3.06 6.64
C ASN A 247 6.78 2.35 7.10
N PRO A 248 5.89 3.03 7.87
CA PRO A 248 4.60 2.46 8.25
C PRO A 248 3.83 2.02 7.02
N LEU A 249 3.30 0.79 7.01
CA LEU A 249 2.62 0.24 5.84
C LEU A 249 1.37 1.04 5.49
N LEU A 250 1.29 1.50 4.26
CA LEU A 250 0.11 2.07 3.62
C LEU A 250 0.04 1.51 2.21
N ILE A 251 -1.09 0.96 1.82
CA ILE A 251 -1.29 0.33 0.51
C ILE A 251 -2.27 1.20 -0.27
N PRO A 252 -1.78 2.09 -1.17
CA PRO A 252 -2.62 3.06 -1.89
C PRO A 252 -3.37 2.43 -3.04
N GLU A 253 -2.80 1.37 -3.63
CA GLU A 253 -3.44 0.60 -4.69
C GLU A 253 -3.24 -0.90 -4.46
N VAL A 254 -4.31 -1.68 -4.64
CA VAL A 254 -4.22 -3.13 -4.58
C VAL A 254 -5.31 -3.77 -5.44
N ARG A 255 -5.08 -5.01 -5.81
CA ARG A 255 -6.05 -5.86 -6.51
C ARG A 255 -7.44 -5.84 -5.85
N LYS A 256 -8.50 -6.01 -6.65
CA LYS A 256 -9.89 -5.91 -6.20
C LYS A 256 -10.72 -7.20 -6.36
N ASP A 257 -10.07 -8.34 -6.58
CA ASP A 257 -10.72 -9.65 -6.60
C ASP A 257 -11.04 -10.17 -5.18
N ALA A 258 -11.72 -11.30 -5.07
CA ALA A 258 -12.24 -11.82 -3.80
C ALA A 258 -11.18 -12.02 -2.71
N VAL A 259 -9.92 -12.32 -3.09
CA VAL A 259 -8.82 -12.50 -2.11
C VAL A 259 -8.44 -11.19 -1.40
N THR A 260 -8.80 -10.04 -1.98
CA THR A 260 -8.49 -8.73 -1.39
C THR A 260 -9.07 -8.57 0.02
N ALA A 261 -10.23 -9.19 0.30
CA ALA A 261 -10.83 -9.18 1.63
C ALA A 261 -9.92 -9.85 2.68
N SER A 262 -9.28 -10.97 2.31
CA SER A 262 -8.34 -11.69 3.18
C SER A 262 -7.07 -10.89 3.41
N TYR A 263 -6.55 -10.26 2.36
CA TYR A 263 -5.38 -9.42 2.45
C TYR A 263 -5.64 -8.14 3.26
N ALA A 264 -6.82 -7.53 3.14
CA ALA A 264 -7.22 -6.39 3.97
C ALA A 264 -7.20 -6.75 5.45
N LEU A 265 -7.83 -7.87 5.83
CA LEU A 265 -7.86 -8.35 7.21
C LEU A 265 -6.42 -8.55 7.74
N TYR A 266 -5.56 -9.19 6.96
CA TYR A 266 -4.17 -9.46 7.34
C TYR A 266 -3.31 -8.19 7.38
N ALA A 267 -3.47 -7.27 6.41
CA ALA A 267 -2.75 -6.01 6.37
C ALA A 267 -2.99 -5.17 7.64
N PHE A 268 -4.25 -4.99 8.03
CA PHE A 268 -4.59 -4.21 9.22
C PHE A 268 -4.18 -4.90 10.52
N LEU A 269 -4.41 -6.21 10.65
CA LEU A 269 -4.22 -6.89 11.92
C LEU A 269 -2.79 -7.39 12.15
N HIS A 270 -2.08 -7.80 11.10
CA HIS A 270 -0.71 -8.33 11.21
C HIS A 270 0.34 -7.26 10.96
N PHE A 271 0.22 -6.49 9.89
CA PHE A 271 1.19 -5.45 9.52
C PHE A 271 0.84 -4.06 10.05
N HIS A 272 -0.32 -3.91 10.72
CA HIS A 272 -0.78 -2.63 11.27
C HIS A 272 -0.91 -1.53 10.21
N ALA A 273 -1.33 -1.91 9.00
CA ALA A 273 -1.46 -0.99 7.88
C ALA A 273 -2.33 0.23 8.23
N LEU A 274 -1.90 1.39 7.76
CA LEU A 274 -2.63 2.66 7.95
C LEU A 274 -3.80 2.79 6.97
N CYS A 275 -3.63 2.22 5.78
CA CYS A 275 -4.63 2.21 4.72
C CYS A 275 -4.48 0.93 3.87
N TYR A 276 -5.58 0.48 3.30
CA TYR A 276 -5.64 -0.58 2.31
C TYR A 276 -6.72 -0.21 1.30
N ALA A 277 -6.33 0.18 0.08
CA ALA A 277 -7.23 0.76 -0.91
C ALA A 277 -7.28 -0.09 -2.20
N PRO A 278 -8.30 -0.94 -2.38
CA PRO A 278 -8.51 -1.62 -3.66
C PRO A 278 -8.74 -0.60 -4.78
N PHE A 279 -7.99 -0.77 -5.88
CA PHE A 279 -8.05 0.14 -7.02
C PHE A 279 -9.43 0.12 -7.67
N GLY A 280 -10.03 1.32 -7.88
CA GLY A 280 -11.35 1.43 -8.49
C GLY A 280 -12.42 0.70 -7.69
N VAL A 281 -12.42 0.83 -6.36
CA VAL A 281 -13.38 0.14 -5.46
C VAL A 281 -14.83 0.46 -5.80
N GLU A 282 -15.09 1.61 -6.43
CA GLU A 282 -16.42 2.01 -6.94
C GLU A 282 -16.99 1.05 -7.97
N ASP A 283 -16.18 0.31 -8.71
CA ASP A 283 -16.62 -0.70 -9.67
C ASP A 283 -17.43 -1.82 -9.00
N LEU A 284 -17.23 -2.07 -7.70
CA LEU A 284 -18.02 -3.04 -6.94
C LEU A 284 -19.53 -2.68 -6.87
N TRP A 285 -19.89 -1.43 -7.14
CA TRP A 285 -21.26 -0.93 -7.17
C TRP A 285 -21.71 -0.49 -8.56
N ALA A 286 -20.86 -0.55 -9.57
CA ALA A 286 -21.20 -0.19 -10.94
C ALA A 286 -22.08 -1.28 -11.59
N ASP A 287 -23.09 -0.85 -12.35
CA ASP A 287 -23.90 -1.77 -13.17
C ASP A 287 -23.07 -2.42 -14.27
N GLN A 288 -22.07 -1.71 -14.77
CA GLN A 288 -21.06 -2.19 -15.70
C GLN A 288 -19.68 -1.76 -15.18
N PRO A 289 -18.97 -2.65 -14.50
CA PRO A 289 -17.59 -2.36 -14.07
C PRO A 289 -16.72 -2.04 -15.28
N SER A 290 -15.74 -1.15 -15.05
CA SER A 290 -14.72 -0.87 -16.07
C SER A 290 -13.82 -2.10 -16.22
N ASP A 291 -13.96 -2.82 -17.34
CA ASP A 291 -13.01 -3.87 -17.69
C ASP A 291 -11.76 -3.24 -18.30
N LEU A 292 -10.61 -3.55 -17.72
CA LEU A 292 -9.35 -3.22 -18.37
C LEU A 292 -9.20 -4.11 -19.63
N PRO A 293 -8.91 -3.52 -20.81
CA PRO A 293 -8.62 -4.31 -21.99
C PRO A 293 -7.49 -5.32 -21.74
N ALA A 294 -7.61 -6.52 -22.30
CA ALA A 294 -6.59 -7.57 -22.12
C ALA A 294 -5.18 -7.09 -22.54
N GLU A 295 -5.10 -6.26 -23.57
CA GLU A 295 -3.87 -5.66 -24.06
C GLU A 295 -3.23 -4.75 -23.01
N VAL A 296 -4.02 -4.04 -22.22
CA VAL A 296 -3.52 -3.18 -21.11
C VAL A 296 -3.01 -4.04 -19.96
N ILE A 297 -3.76 -5.09 -19.59
CA ILE A 297 -3.35 -6.04 -18.55
C ILE A 297 -2.01 -6.69 -18.92
N ASP A 298 -1.85 -7.11 -20.17
CA ASP A 298 -0.61 -7.72 -20.68
C ASP A 298 0.55 -6.71 -20.74
N ALA A 299 0.29 -5.51 -21.26
CA ALA A 299 1.29 -4.44 -21.35
C ALA A 299 1.81 -4.02 -19.96
N LEU A 300 0.93 -3.94 -18.97
CA LEU A 300 1.25 -3.60 -17.58
C LEU A 300 1.68 -4.84 -16.77
N LYS A 301 1.65 -6.04 -17.37
CA LYS A 301 1.99 -7.33 -16.72
C LYS A 301 1.25 -7.58 -15.41
N LEU A 302 0.00 -7.20 -15.36
CA LEU A 302 -0.87 -7.39 -14.21
C LEU A 302 -1.41 -8.82 -14.17
N ASP A 303 -1.67 -9.34 -12.96
CA ASP A 303 -2.39 -10.60 -12.81
C ASP A 303 -3.84 -10.41 -13.30
N PRO A 304 -4.31 -11.12 -14.36
CA PRO A 304 -5.66 -10.95 -14.90
C PRO A 304 -6.77 -11.17 -13.87
N LEU A 305 -6.52 -12.02 -12.85
CA LEU A 305 -7.46 -12.29 -11.77
C LEU A 305 -7.66 -11.10 -10.83
N SER A 306 -6.72 -10.16 -10.80
CA SER A 306 -6.75 -8.99 -9.90
C SER A 306 -7.98 -8.11 -10.07
N PHE A 307 -8.65 -8.20 -11.20
CA PHE A 307 -9.82 -7.38 -11.56
C PHE A 307 -11.14 -8.16 -11.60
N ASN A 308 -11.13 -9.44 -11.20
CA ASN A 308 -12.36 -10.24 -11.10
C ASN A 308 -13.15 -9.87 -9.84
N LEU A 309 -14.26 -9.16 -10.01
CA LEU A 309 -15.07 -8.63 -8.92
C LEU A 309 -15.98 -9.65 -8.23
N SER A 310 -16.05 -10.88 -8.74
CA SER A 310 -16.95 -11.91 -8.21
C SER A 310 -16.68 -12.18 -6.74
N GLY A 311 -17.70 -12.06 -5.89
CA GLY A 311 -17.64 -12.31 -4.45
C GLY A 311 -16.92 -11.27 -3.60
N THR A 312 -16.37 -10.20 -4.21
CA THR A 312 -15.56 -9.22 -3.49
C THR A 312 -16.38 -8.26 -2.65
N LYS A 313 -17.45 -7.71 -3.21
CA LYS A 313 -18.26 -6.63 -2.60
C LYS A 313 -18.70 -6.98 -1.19
N GLU A 314 -19.37 -8.08 -1.03
CA GLU A 314 -19.96 -8.50 0.24
C GLU A 314 -18.88 -8.86 1.26
N THR A 315 -17.87 -9.63 0.82
CA THR A 315 -16.80 -10.10 1.70
C THR A 315 -15.91 -8.96 2.18
N LEU A 316 -15.50 -8.06 1.28
CA LEU A 316 -14.69 -6.90 1.63
C LEU A 316 -15.47 -5.92 2.53
N GLY A 317 -16.74 -5.68 2.21
CA GLY A 317 -17.62 -4.82 3.01
C GLY A 317 -17.75 -5.34 4.44
N GLU A 318 -17.91 -6.65 4.62
CA GLU A 318 -17.99 -7.27 5.94
C GLU A 318 -16.64 -7.23 6.68
N VAL A 319 -15.51 -7.41 5.99
CA VAL A 319 -14.19 -7.23 6.59
C VAL A 319 -14.01 -5.82 7.14
N TYR A 320 -14.33 -4.79 6.37
CA TYR A 320 -14.22 -3.40 6.84
C TYR A 320 -15.15 -3.12 8.03
N ARG A 321 -16.39 -3.63 8.00
CA ARG A 321 -17.32 -3.51 9.12
C ARG A 321 -16.75 -4.17 10.38
N LEU A 322 -16.25 -5.38 10.28
CA LEU A 322 -15.64 -6.09 11.40
C LEU A 322 -14.40 -5.38 11.96
N LEU A 323 -13.51 -4.90 11.09
CA LEU A 323 -12.30 -4.16 11.49
C LEU A 323 -12.67 -2.89 12.30
N GLU A 324 -13.71 -2.16 11.88
CA GLU A 324 -14.20 -1.01 12.64
C GLU A 324 -14.72 -1.43 14.01
N GLU A 325 -15.54 -2.47 14.07
CA GLU A 325 -16.14 -2.96 15.31
C GLU A 325 -15.12 -3.52 16.30
N ILE A 326 -14.12 -4.26 15.83
CA ILE A 326 -13.08 -4.86 16.68
C ILE A 326 -11.92 -3.90 17.00
N ARG A 327 -11.95 -2.67 16.49
CA ARG A 327 -10.86 -1.69 16.70
C ARG A 327 -10.44 -1.55 18.17
N PRO A 328 -11.33 -1.44 19.17
CA PRO A 328 -10.92 -1.36 20.57
C PRO A 328 -10.17 -2.62 21.04
N LEU A 329 -10.59 -3.80 20.59
CA LEU A 329 -9.95 -5.06 20.91
C LEU A 329 -8.56 -5.14 20.24
N TYR A 330 -8.49 -4.80 18.96
CA TYR A 330 -7.23 -4.73 18.22
C TYR A 330 -6.22 -3.79 18.91
N LEU A 331 -6.63 -2.59 19.28
CA LEU A 331 -5.75 -1.61 19.95
C LEU A 331 -5.24 -2.12 21.30
N LYS A 332 -6.03 -2.94 22.01
CA LYS A 332 -5.61 -3.57 23.28
C LYS A 332 -4.54 -4.65 23.08
N TYR A 333 -4.64 -5.44 22.01
CA TYR A 333 -3.82 -6.65 21.85
C TYR A 333 -2.73 -6.52 20.78
N ARG A 334 -2.75 -5.47 19.93
CA ARG A 334 -1.74 -5.31 18.87
C ARG A 334 -0.33 -5.29 19.44
N GLY A 335 0.59 -6.00 18.79
CA GLY A 335 1.99 -6.10 19.20
C GLY A 335 2.23 -6.98 20.43
N THR A 336 1.20 -7.67 20.96
CA THR A 336 1.34 -8.61 22.08
C THR A 336 1.36 -10.06 21.59
N GLU A 337 1.85 -10.98 22.44
CA GLU A 337 1.81 -12.43 22.18
C GLU A 337 0.39 -13.03 22.20
N HIS A 338 -0.59 -12.29 22.73
CA HIS A 338 -1.99 -12.69 22.84
C HIS A 338 -2.80 -12.47 21.55
N MET A 339 -2.19 -11.91 20.51
CA MET A 339 -2.82 -11.73 19.20
C MET A 339 -1.95 -12.37 18.12
N LYS A 340 -2.53 -13.30 17.36
CA LYS A 340 -1.83 -14.00 16.28
C LYS A 340 -2.71 -14.08 15.04
N CYS A 341 -2.16 -13.70 13.90
CA CYS A 341 -2.84 -13.72 12.62
C CYS A 341 -2.38 -14.90 11.77
N PHE A 342 -3.21 -15.27 10.81
CA PHE A 342 -2.90 -16.26 9.78
C PHE A 342 -3.41 -15.81 8.43
N LEU A 343 -2.73 -16.25 7.37
CA LEU A 343 -3.09 -16.02 5.97
C LEU A 343 -2.58 -17.19 5.14
N LYS A 344 -3.42 -17.72 4.27
CA LYS A 344 -3.00 -18.64 3.21
C LYS A 344 -2.31 -17.86 2.11
N GLN A 345 -1.01 -18.07 1.92
CA GLN A 345 -0.18 -17.32 0.98
C GLN A 345 -0.05 -18.01 -0.37
N SER A 346 -0.17 -19.33 -0.41
CA SER A 346 -0.08 -20.12 -1.63
C SER A 346 -1.10 -21.27 -1.66
N ASP A 347 -1.40 -21.77 -2.86
CA ASP A 347 -2.36 -22.88 -3.01
C ASP A 347 -1.85 -24.19 -2.38
N GLY A 348 -0.54 -24.36 -2.25
CA GLY A 348 0.07 -25.53 -1.60
C GLY A 348 -0.07 -25.59 -0.09
N GLU A 349 -0.36 -24.45 0.56
CA GLU A 349 -0.49 -24.39 2.02
C GLU A 349 -1.80 -25.03 2.49
N GLN A 350 -1.70 -25.93 3.47
CA GLN A 350 -2.85 -26.65 4.03
C GLN A 350 -3.31 -26.07 5.37
N GLY A 351 -2.47 -25.25 6.04
CA GLY A 351 -2.78 -24.67 7.34
C GLY A 351 -1.54 -24.19 8.09
N CYS A 352 -1.77 -23.76 9.32
CA CYS A 352 -0.71 -23.33 10.23
C CYS A 352 -1.03 -23.65 11.69
N TYR A 353 -0.04 -23.50 12.57
CA TYR A 353 -0.22 -23.58 14.02
C TYR A 353 0.06 -22.23 14.68
N LEU A 354 -0.91 -21.73 15.43
CA LEU A 354 -0.77 -20.54 16.28
C LEU A 354 -0.43 -20.97 17.70
N LYS A 355 0.78 -20.67 18.15
CA LYS A 355 1.32 -21.14 19.45
C LYS A 355 1.05 -20.08 20.54
N PHE A 356 0.08 -20.36 21.41
CA PHE A 356 -0.17 -19.60 22.65
C PHE A 356 0.49 -20.27 23.85
N LYS A 357 0.45 -19.64 25.02
CA LYS A 357 1.11 -20.14 26.23
C LYS A 357 0.60 -21.54 26.62
N ASN A 358 -0.71 -21.72 26.70
CA ASN A 358 -1.34 -22.92 27.21
C ASN A 358 -1.85 -23.88 26.13
N TYR A 359 -2.01 -23.41 24.89
CA TYR A 359 -2.58 -24.16 23.77
C TYR A 359 -1.82 -23.90 22.48
N ASP A 360 -1.83 -24.91 21.61
CA ASP A 360 -1.54 -24.76 20.20
C ASP A 360 -2.85 -24.83 19.42
N ILE A 361 -3.12 -23.83 18.58
CA ILE A 361 -4.34 -23.78 17.78
C ILE A 361 -3.96 -24.11 16.34
N GLU A 362 -4.46 -25.23 15.85
CA GLU A 362 -4.33 -25.65 14.46
C GLU A 362 -5.38 -24.95 13.64
N ILE A 363 -4.94 -24.28 12.58
CA ILE A 363 -5.78 -23.67 11.55
C ILE A 363 -5.58 -24.49 10.28
N GLN A 364 -6.63 -25.15 9.82
CA GLN A 364 -6.63 -25.86 8.53
C GLN A 364 -7.32 -24.98 7.48
N TYR A 365 -6.69 -24.77 6.35
CA TYR A 365 -7.22 -23.95 5.27
C TYR A 365 -8.19 -24.74 4.42
N LEU A 366 -9.36 -24.17 4.14
CA LEU A 366 -10.32 -24.78 3.22
C LEU A 366 -9.85 -24.61 1.77
N PRO A 367 -10.22 -25.55 0.88
CA PRO A 367 -10.03 -25.40 -0.56
C PRO A 367 -10.74 -24.13 -1.05
N ARG A 368 -10.05 -23.32 -1.86
CA ARG A 368 -10.61 -22.12 -2.46
C ARG A 368 -11.26 -22.46 -3.80
N THR A 369 -12.43 -21.91 -4.07
CA THR A 369 -13.08 -21.87 -5.37
C THR A 369 -12.95 -20.48 -6.00
N ASP A 370 -13.16 -20.36 -7.29
CA ASP A 370 -13.17 -19.06 -7.97
C ASP A 370 -14.19 -18.11 -7.32
N GLY A 371 -13.81 -16.86 -7.16
CA GLY A 371 -14.63 -15.86 -6.47
C GLY A 371 -14.70 -16.00 -4.95
N ALA A 372 -13.94 -16.92 -4.35
CA ALA A 372 -13.82 -17.06 -2.90
C ALA A 372 -12.58 -16.33 -2.34
N PRO A 373 -12.63 -15.81 -1.09
CA PRO A 373 -11.47 -15.28 -0.40
C PRO A 373 -10.43 -16.38 -0.10
N ALA A 374 -9.23 -16.01 0.26
CA ALA A 374 -8.24 -16.92 0.83
C ALA A 374 -8.52 -17.16 2.33
N ALA A 375 -7.98 -18.24 2.90
CA ALA A 375 -8.04 -18.43 4.34
C ALA A 375 -7.23 -17.34 5.05
N ALA A 376 -7.89 -16.58 5.94
CA ALA A 376 -7.26 -15.52 6.71
C ALA A 376 -8.00 -15.32 8.04
N GLY A 377 -7.30 -14.79 9.03
CA GLY A 377 -7.93 -14.46 10.29
C GLY A 377 -6.96 -14.07 11.40
N VAL A 378 -7.54 -13.92 12.58
CA VAL A 378 -6.85 -13.58 13.83
C VAL A 378 -7.43 -14.35 14.99
N VAL A 379 -6.57 -14.72 15.93
CA VAL A 379 -6.94 -15.28 17.22
C VAL A 379 -6.46 -14.34 18.32
N PHE A 380 -7.37 -13.94 19.19
CA PHE A 380 -7.09 -13.20 20.43
C PHE A 380 -7.23 -14.16 21.62
N GLU A 381 -6.19 -14.28 22.44
CA GLU A 381 -6.24 -14.91 23.76
C GLU A 381 -6.74 -13.86 24.77
N LEU A 382 -8.00 -13.94 25.16
CA LEU A 382 -8.63 -12.97 26.06
C LEU A 382 -8.20 -13.21 27.52
N ASP A 383 -8.03 -14.48 27.88
CA ASP A 383 -7.44 -14.99 29.12
C ASP A 383 -6.86 -16.39 28.87
N GLU A 384 -6.38 -17.07 29.93
CA GLU A 384 -5.67 -18.36 29.83
C GLU A 384 -6.48 -19.47 29.13
N ASN A 385 -7.80 -19.38 29.07
CA ASN A 385 -8.67 -20.42 28.52
C ASN A 385 -9.72 -19.86 27.54
N THR A 386 -9.83 -18.54 27.38
CA THR A 386 -10.84 -17.91 26.52
C THR A 386 -10.20 -17.29 25.29
N PHE A 387 -10.69 -17.67 24.13
CA PHE A 387 -10.21 -17.22 22.83
C PHE A 387 -11.34 -16.60 22.01
N LEU A 388 -11.02 -15.54 21.30
CA LEU A 388 -11.85 -14.98 20.26
C LEU A 388 -11.16 -15.22 18.92
N ILE A 389 -11.87 -15.82 17.99
CA ILE A 389 -11.36 -16.16 16.66
C ILE A 389 -12.21 -15.43 15.63
N ILE A 390 -11.56 -14.71 14.74
CA ILE A 390 -12.18 -14.02 13.61
C ILE A 390 -11.47 -14.50 12.36
N GLY A 391 -12.19 -14.94 11.36
CA GLY A 391 -11.55 -15.42 10.13
C GLY A 391 -12.53 -15.89 9.08
N MET A 392 -11.98 -16.42 8.00
CA MET A 392 -12.68 -16.99 6.86
C MET A 392 -11.89 -18.13 6.24
N MET A 393 -12.57 -19.01 5.52
CA MET A 393 -12.01 -20.14 4.75
C MET A 393 -11.10 -21.06 5.55
N CYS A 394 -11.45 -21.33 6.83
CA CYS A 394 -10.63 -22.19 7.69
C CYS A 394 -11.46 -23.04 8.65
N SER A 395 -10.85 -24.09 9.15
CA SER A 395 -11.31 -24.84 10.33
C SER A 395 -10.29 -24.75 11.46
N ILE A 396 -10.76 -24.86 12.71
CA ILE A 396 -10.00 -24.58 13.90
C ILE A 396 -10.03 -25.78 14.83
N ARG A 397 -8.86 -26.17 15.35
CA ARG A 397 -8.73 -27.20 16.39
C ARG A 397 -7.77 -26.74 17.48
N PHE A 398 -8.09 -27.07 18.71
CA PHE A 398 -7.26 -26.80 19.88
C PHE A 398 -6.49 -28.04 20.30
N HIS A 399 -5.21 -27.86 20.61
CA HIS A 399 -4.30 -28.89 21.11
C HIS A 399 -3.67 -28.43 22.40
N THR A 400 -3.40 -29.41 23.29
CA THR A 400 -2.54 -29.17 24.45
C THR A 400 -1.09 -29.00 24.02
N LYS A 401 -0.25 -28.46 24.90
CA LYS A 401 1.19 -28.34 24.64
C LYS A 401 1.87 -29.72 24.61
N PRO A 402 2.97 -29.88 23.87
CA PRO A 402 3.79 -31.07 23.92
C PRO A 402 4.15 -31.43 25.35
N GLY A 403 3.90 -32.70 25.73
CA GLY A 403 4.10 -33.22 27.10
C GLY A 403 2.90 -33.03 28.05
N ASP A 404 1.86 -32.30 27.66
CA ASP A 404 0.59 -32.25 28.38
C ASP A 404 -0.35 -33.35 27.83
N HIS A 405 -0.55 -34.42 28.58
CA HIS A 405 -1.32 -35.60 28.16
C HIS A 405 -2.83 -35.44 28.34
N ARG A 406 -3.29 -34.30 28.87
CA ARG A 406 -4.73 -34.00 28.99
C ARG A 406 -5.33 -33.76 27.61
N ARG A 407 -6.63 -34.01 27.54
CA ARG A 407 -7.41 -33.63 26.36
C ARG A 407 -7.99 -32.21 26.51
N VAL A 408 -8.20 -31.55 25.39
CA VAL A 408 -8.89 -30.26 25.35
C VAL A 408 -10.34 -30.46 24.91
N ASP A 409 -11.25 -29.79 25.59
CA ASP A 409 -12.64 -29.62 25.16
C ASP A 409 -13.14 -28.21 25.49
N PHE A 410 -14.34 -27.87 25.05
CA PHE A 410 -14.93 -26.54 25.20
C PHE A 410 -15.95 -26.50 26.34
N LEU A 411 -15.75 -25.60 27.30
CA LEU A 411 -16.78 -25.23 28.26
C LEU A 411 -17.93 -24.51 27.57
N THR A 412 -17.58 -23.51 26.72
CA THR A 412 -18.51 -22.81 25.90
C THR A 412 -17.96 -22.61 24.52
N LYS A 413 -18.83 -22.64 23.51
CA LYS A 413 -18.56 -22.21 22.15
C LYS A 413 -19.73 -21.38 21.65
N GLU A 414 -19.44 -20.15 21.29
CA GLU A 414 -20.42 -19.19 20.80
C GLU A 414 -20.03 -18.76 19.40
N ALA A 415 -20.98 -18.79 18.47
CA ALA A 415 -20.91 -18.06 17.22
C ALA A 415 -21.59 -16.71 17.42
N GLY A 416 -21.06 -15.67 16.82
CA GLY A 416 -21.60 -14.33 17.00
C GLY A 416 -20.87 -13.26 16.21
N THR A 417 -21.14 -12.01 16.53
CA THR A 417 -20.55 -10.85 15.87
C THR A 417 -20.24 -9.75 16.89
N PHE A 418 -19.77 -8.61 16.37
CA PHE A 418 -19.58 -7.41 17.15
C PHE A 418 -20.62 -6.35 16.78
N HIS A 419 -21.10 -5.63 17.79
CA HIS A 419 -21.92 -4.46 17.61
C HIS A 419 -21.50 -3.36 18.58
N VAL A 420 -21.15 -2.18 18.06
CA VAL A 420 -20.62 -1.05 18.84
C VAL A 420 -19.45 -1.50 19.74
N GLY A 421 -18.51 -2.27 19.15
CA GLY A 421 -17.31 -2.76 19.82
C GLY A 421 -17.54 -3.84 20.89
N LYS A 422 -18.75 -4.38 21.02
CA LYS A 422 -19.11 -5.40 22.02
C LYS A 422 -19.46 -6.71 21.35
N TRP A 423 -19.05 -7.81 21.98
CA TRP A 423 -19.44 -9.15 21.56
C TRP A 423 -20.95 -9.36 21.71
N VAL A 424 -21.57 -9.88 20.67
CA VAL A 424 -22.98 -10.30 20.64
C VAL A 424 -23.01 -11.77 20.25
N CYS A 425 -23.40 -12.64 21.20
CA CYS A 425 -23.61 -14.06 20.94
C CYS A 425 -24.92 -14.22 20.15
N GLU A 426 -24.84 -14.78 18.96
CA GLU A 426 -26.00 -15.11 18.13
C GLU A 426 -26.44 -16.55 18.35
N GLN A 427 -25.49 -17.47 18.52
CA GLN A 427 -25.77 -18.87 18.74
C GLN A 427 -24.77 -19.50 19.72
N ARG A 428 -25.26 -20.17 20.75
CA ARG A 428 -24.46 -21.05 21.59
C ARG A 428 -24.45 -22.45 20.96
N GLN A 429 -23.28 -22.92 20.61
CA GLN A 429 -23.09 -24.18 19.89
C GLN A 429 -22.85 -25.33 20.86
N ASN A 430 -23.65 -26.39 20.74
CA ASN A 430 -23.58 -27.61 21.56
C ASN A 430 -23.65 -28.84 20.64
N GLY A 431 -23.40 -30.03 21.20
CA GLY A 431 -23.48 -31.29 20.45
C GLY A 431 -22.55 -31.33 19.25
N ASP A 432 -23.08 -31.67 18.07
CA ASP A 432 -22.30 -31.82 16.83
C ASP A 432 -21.69 -30.50 16.35
N GLU A 433 -22.37 -29.38 16.57
CA GLU A 433 -21.88 -28.05 16.21
C GLU A 433 -20.64 -27.65 17.02
N LYS A 434 -20.49 -28.18 18.24
CA LYS A 434 -19.33 -27.94 19.10
C LYS A 434 -18.06 -28.56 18.49
N ILE A 435 -18.18 -29.67 17.79
CA ILE A 435 -17.06 -30.43 17.22
C ILE A 435 -16.51 -29.74 15.98
N VAL A 436 -17.39 -29.10 15.19
CA VAL A 436 -17.05 -28.48 13.88
C VAL A 436 -16.89 -26.97 14.04
N SER A 437 -15.65 -26.49 14.01
CA SER A 437 -15.33 -25.06 14.05
C SER A 437 -14.84 -24.63 12.68
N VAL A 438 -15.78 -24.35 11.76
CA VAL A 438 -15.50 -23.96 10.37
C VAL A 438 -16.03 -22.56 10.10
N LEU A 439 -15.19 -21.75 9.47
CA LEU A 439 -15.50 -20.43 8.94
C LEU A 439 -15.39 -20.50 7.41
N TYR A 440 -16.46 -20.13 6.73
CA TYR A 440 -16.57 -20.22 5.26
C TYR A 440 -16.17 -18.89 4.58
N ASN A 441 -16.75 -18.60 3.43
CA ASN A 441 -16.39 -17.46 2.58
C ASN A 441 -16.59 -16.09 3.26
N MET A 442 -17.64 -15.95 4.08
CA MET A 442 -17.86 -14.71 4.83
C MET A 442 -17.07 -14.72 6.12
N PRO A 443 -16.51 -13.59 6.54
CA PRO A 443 -15.87 -13.47 7.83
C PRO A 443 -16.82 -13.84 8.96
N GLY A 444 -16.40 -14.72 9.82
CA GLY A 444 -17.19 -15.18 10.99
C GLY A 444 -16.37 -15.10 12.26
N CYS A 445 -17.07 -15.18 13.39
CA CYS A 445 -16.47 -15.05 14.70
C CYS A 445 -16.90 -16.17 15.63
N PHE A 446 -15.92 -16.74 16.36
CA PHE A 446 -16.17 -17.64 17.47
C PHE A 446 -15.55 -17.11 18.76
N ARG A 447 -16.32 -17.17 19.86
CA ARG A 447 -15.78 -17.05 21.20
C ARG A 447 -15.81 -18.43 21.86
N ILE A 448 -14.65 -18.90 22.27
CA ILE A 448 -14.47 -20.26 22.77
C ILE A 448 -13.81 -20.19 24.15
N GLU A 449 -14.41 -20.84 25.13
CA GLU A 449 -13.82 -21.11 26.43
C GLU A 449 -13.46 -22.59 26.53
N THR A 450 -12.19 -22.89 26.80
CA THR A 450 -11.61 -24.24 26.79
C THR A 450 -11.39 -24.76 28.21
N PHE A 451 -11.29 -26.05 28.36
CA PHE A 451 -10.79 -26.72 29.59
C PHE A 451 -9.98 -27.96 29.21
N LYS A 452 -9.16 -28.42 30.15
CA LYS A 452 -8.34 -29.64 30.00
C LYS A 452 -8.77 -30.68 31.03
N TYR A 453 -8.89 -31.93 30.59
CA TYR A 453 -9.28 -33.06 31.43
C TYR A 453 -8.44 -34.30 31.14
#